data_f35289f84ef6182beea788f67d3f372a
#
_entry.id   f35289f84ef6182beea788f67d3f372a
#
_cell.length_a   1.000
_cell.length_b   1.000
_cell.length_c   1.000
_cell.angle_alpha   90.00
_cell.angle_beta   90.00
_cell.angle_gamma   90.00
#
_symmetry.space_group_name_H-M   'P 1'
#
loop_
_entity.id
_entity.type
_entity.pdbx_description
1 polymer ?
#
loop_
_entity_poly.entity_id
_entity_poly.type
_entity_poly.pdbx_seq_one_letter_code
_entity_poly.pdbx_strand_id
1 'polypeptide(L)'
;MKHLIRLCTVLCTALWAYSVQAQELDLRDSTRYLALIDSSFNAGNKGDYSGAESFLKKAIELIPQHPTNIYLLNNLGGVQQLLGKKEDALDSYSKALKRQPDNATTRFNRARLYALTGKHNAAVTDYSLLIAKAPSNELYLYQRAMSYMLMRQYDLAEHDLKTIVEHNGESLKARLGYGLLETARGRYNEAERIFDYLVTKLSTNADVYEGRARLYLARRMKGYALRDMEKAFELSKGKPSPTLLRLRAEINEGLGDKHSAEKDLRHAEELEKHYLN
;
A
#
# COMPACT_ATOMS: atom_id res chain seq x y z
N MET A 1 -15.33 -68.72 -13.66
CA MET A 1 -15.42 -68.08 -12.31
C MET A 1 -14.08 -67.76 -11.69
N LYS A 2 -13.12 -68.68 -11.54
CA LYS A 2 -11.82 -68.40 -10.85
C LYS A 2 -10.95 -67.32 -11.52
N HIS A 3 -11.00 -67.13 -12.84
CA HIS A 3 -10.25 -66.06 -13.56
C HIS A 3 -10.87 -64.66 -13.36
N LEU A 4 -12.20 -64.55 -13.28
CA LEU A 4 -12.89 -63.26 -13.03
C LEU A 4 -12.61 -62.74 -11.63
N ILE A 5 -12.59 -63.62 -10.63
CA ILE A 5 -12.31 -63.25 -9.22
C ILE A 5 -10.87 -62.76 -9.08
N ARG A 6 -9.87 -63.41 -9.75
CA ARG A 6 -8.48 -62.97 -9.76
C ARG A 6 -8.31 -61.58 -10.44
N LEU A 7 -9.04 -61.30 -11.52
CA LEU A 7 -8.97 -60.03 -12.22
C LEU A 7 -9.55 -58.91 -11.33
N CYS A 8 -10.67 -59.16 -10.65
CA CYS A 8 -11.27 -58.19 -9.70
C CYS A 8 -10.38 -57.87 -8.50
N THR A 9 -9.70 -58.89 -7.92
CA THR A 9 -8.80 -58.68 -6.82
C THR A 9 -7.57 -57.85 -7.19
N VAL A 10 -6.98 -58.08 -8.38
CA VAL A 10 -5.83 -57.32 -8.88
C VAL A 10 -6.24 -55.86 -9.20
N LEU A 11 -7.41 -55.66 -9.77
CA LEU A 11 -7.94 -54.31 -10.02
C LEU A 11 -8.25 -53.54 -8.73
N CYS A 12 -8.82 -54.20 -7.71
CA CYS A 12 -9.11 -53.56 -6.42
C CYS A 12 -7.81 -53.22 -5.66
N THR A 13 -6.79 -54.10 -5.69
CA THR A 13 -5.49 -53.76 -5.04
C THR A 13 -4.73 -52.68 -5.78
N ALA A 14 -4.81 -52.63 -7.10
CA ALA A 14 -4.20 -51.55 -7.90
C ALA A 14 -4.90 -50.18 -7.64
N LEU A 15 -6.24 -50.16 -7.58
CA LEU A 15 -6.99 -48.95 -7.26
C LEU A 15 -6.73 -48.48 -5.82
N TRP A 16 -6.63 -49.43 -4.86
CA TRP A 16 -6.30 -49.08 -3.48
C TRP A 16 -4.87 -48.57 -3.37
N ALA A 17 -3.87 -49.21 -4.00
CA ALA A 17 -2.50 -48.74 -4.03
C ALA A 17 -2.40 -47.35 -4.68
N TYR A 18 -3.14 -47.09 -5.78
CA TYR A 18 -3.19 -45.78 -6.43
C TYR A 18 -3.80 -44.71 -5.51
N SER A 19 -4.88 -45.03 -4.77
CA SER A 19 -5.49 -44.11 -3.83
C SER A 19 -4.58 -43.78 -2.63
N VAL A 20 -3.87 -44.77 -2.09
CA VAL A 20 -2.91 -44.56 -1.01
C VAL A 20 -1.73 -43.72 -1.49
N GLN A 21 -1.19 -44.01 -2.68
CA GLN A 21 -0.08 -43.23 -3.25
C GLN A 21 -0.48 -41.80 -3.58
N ALA A 22 -1.72 -41.58 -4.08
CA ALA A 22 -2.26 -40.25 -4.31
C ALA A 22 -2.44 -39.47 -2.98
N GLN A 23 -2.88 -40.14 -1.92
CA GLN A 23 -3.05 -39.55 -0.60
C GLN A 23 -1.71 -39.21 0.08
N GLU A 24 -0.68 -40.06 -0.09
CA GLU A 24 0.68 -39.75 0.37
C GLU A 24 1.31 -38.58 -0.41
N LEU A 25 1.08 -38.51 -1.71
CA LEU A 25 1.56 -37.41 -2.57
C LEU A 25 0.92 -36.09 -2.13
N ASP A 26 -0.41 -36.08 -1.91
CA ASP A 26 -1.15 -34.91 -1.45
C ASP A 26 -0.67 -34.43 -0.08
N LEU A 27 -0.43 -35.34 0.88
CA LEU A 27 0.11 -35.02 2.20
C LEU A 27 1.52 -34.44 2.11
N ARG A 28 2.37 -34.97 1.23
CA ARG A 28 3.74 -34.49 1.01
C ARG A 28 3.75 -33.10 0.42
N ASP A 29 2.90 -32.83 -0.58
CA ASP A 29 2.78 -31.53 -1.22
C ASP A 29 2.19 -30.50 -0.25
N SER A 30 1.22 -30.89 0.57
CA SER A 30 0.66 -30.02 1.62
C SER A 30 1.73 -29.64 2.66
N THR A 31 2.55 -30.58 3.12
CA THR A 31 3.66 -30.32 4.06
C THR A 31 4.69 -29.38 3.44
N ARG A 32 5.07 -29.60 2.18
CA ARG A 32 6.01 -28.75 1.45
C ARG A 32 5.44 -27.36 1.20
N TYR A 33 4.16 -27.26 0.91
CA TYR A 33 3.45 -25.99 0.75
C TYR A 33 3.53 -25.14 2.01
N LEU A 34 3.22 -25.71 3.17
CA LEU A 34 3.32 -25.02 4.46
C LEU A 34 4.77 -24.60 4.76
N ALA A 35 5.75 -25.47 4.52
CA ALA A 35 7.16 -25.14 4.70
C ALA A 35 7.63 -23.98 3.81
N LEU A 36 7.10 -23.86 2.59
CA LEU A 36 7.39 -22.72 1.70
C LEU A 36 6.77 -21.42 2.23
N ILE A 37 5.56 -21.48 2.80
CA ILE A 37 4.93 -20.32 3.44
C ILE A 37 5.77 -19.85 4.64
N ASP A 38 6.17 -20.76 5.52
CA ASP A 38 7.01 -20.43 6.67
C ASP A 38 8.37 -19.86 6.24
N SER A 39 8.97 -20.43 5.19
CA SER A 39 10.21 -19.91 4.62
C SER A 39 10.04 -18.50 4.08
N SER A 40 8.92 -18.20 3.44
CA SER A 40 8.63 -16.86 2.93
C SER A 40 8.49 -15.82 4.05
N PHE A 41 7.82 -16.20 5.13
CA PHE A 41 7.66 -15.36 6.32
C PHE A 41 9.00 -15.08 6.99
N ASN A 42 9.83 -16.13 7.19
CA ASN A 42 11.15 -16.00 7.77
C ASN A 42 12.11 -15.16 6.93
N ALA A 43 12.06 -15.31 5.59
CA ALA A 43 12.82 -14.46 4.67
C ALA A 43 12.39 -12.99 4.76
N GLY A 44 11.08 -12.71 4.75
CA GLY A 44 10.54 -11.37 4.90
C GLY A 44 10.95 -10.70 6.21
N ASN A 45 10.91 -11.42 7.34
CA ASN A 45 11.34 -10.90 8.64
C ASN A 45 12.85 -10.58 8.71
N LYS A 46 13.66 -11.23 7.88
CA LYS A 46 15.11 -10.96 7.76
C LYS A 46 15.41 -9.85 6.74
N GLY A 47 14.38 -9.30 6.06
CA GLY A 47 14.56 -8.33 4.97
C GLY A 47 14.94 -8.96 3.63
N ASP A 48 15.02 -10.29 3.53
CA ASP A 48 15.24 -10.98 2.26
C ASP A 48 13.91 -11.06 1.47
N TYR A 49 13.53 -9.93 0.88
CA TYR A 49 12.31 -9.84 0.09
C TYR A 49 12.38 -10.65 -1.21
N SER A 50 13.57 -10.83 -1.79
CA SER A 50 13.76 -11.67 -2.97
C SER A 50 13.54 -13.15 -2.66
N GLY A 51 14.05 -13.63 -1.54
CA GLY A 51 13.77 -14.97 -1.04
C GLY A 51 12.28 -15.16 -0.72
N ALA A 52 11.67 -14.20 -0.05
CA ALA A 52 10.23 -14.21 0.26
C ALA A 52 9.38 -14.32 -1.01
N GLU A 53 9.68 -13.52 -2.05
CA GLU A 53 9.01 -13.60 -3.35
C GLU A 53 9.14 -14.99 -3.98
N SER A 54 10.35 -15.55 -3.98
CA SER A 54 10.64 -16.87 -4.54
C SER A 54 9.85 -17.96 -3.83
N PHE A 55 9.83 -17.97 -2.49
CA PHE A 55 9.10 -18.97 -1.71
C PHE A 55 7.58 -18.84 -1.92
N LEU A 56 7.02 -17.64 -1.95
CA LEU A 56 5.60 -17.43 -2.23
C LEU A 56 5.20 -17.93 -3.61
N LYS A 57 5.99 -17.63 -4.65
CA LYS A 57 5.75 -18.15 -6.02
C LYS A 57 5.77 -19.68 -6.04
N LYS A 58 6.78 -20.31 -5.43
CA LYS A 58 6.90 -21.77 -5.35
C LYS A 58 5.71 -22.41 -4.62
N ALA A 59 5.23 -21.80 -3.53
CA ALA A 59 4.06 -22.28 -2.82
C ALA A 59 2.80 -22.23 -3.71
N ILE A 60 2.56 -21.09 -4.37
CA ILE A 60 1.41 -20.91 -5.26
C ILE A 60 1.46 -21.88 -6.46
N GLU A 61 2.65 -22.12 -7.02
CA GLU A 61 2.86 -23.05 -8.12
C GLU A 61 2.69 -24.51 -7.71
N LEU A 62 3.06 -24.87 -6.49
CA LEU A 62 2.98 -26.25 -5.96
C LEU A 62 1.51 -26.69 -5.84
N ILE A 63 0.63 -25.85 -5.29
CA ILE A 63 -0.81 -26.13 -5.17
C ILE A 63 -1.61 -24.94 -5.71
N PRO A 64 -1.73 -24.81 -7.04
CA PRO A 64 -2.29 -23.59 -7.66
C PRO A 64 -3.71 -23.24 -7.23
N GLN A 65 -4.54 -24.23 -6.90
CA GLN A 65 -5.95 -24.03 -6.53
C GLN A 65 -6.18 -23.97 -5.01
N HIS A 66 -5.11 -23.95 -4.20
CA HIS A 66 -5.26 -23.89 -2.75
C HIS A 66 -6.01 -22.61 -2.32
N PRO A 67 -7.05 -22.71 -1.49
CA PRO A 67 -7.86 -21.55 -1.08
C PRO A 67 -7.04 -20.42 -0.45
N THR A 68 -6.00 -20.76 0.34
CA THR A 68 -5.14 -19.75 0.99
C THR A 68 -4.25 -18.97 0.01
N ASN A 69 -4.13 -19.39 -1.26
CA ASN A 69 -3.36 -18.65 -2.26
C ASN A 69 -3.86 -17.22 -2.49
N ILE A 70 -5.08 -16.91 -2.09
CA ILE A 70 -5.61 -15.53 -2.09
C ILE A 70 -4.74 -14.65 -1.18
N TYR A 71 -4.43 -15.13 0.02
CA TYR A 71 -3.57 -14.43 0.98
C TYR A 71 -2.11 -14.42 0.53
N LEU A 72 -1.62 -15.53 -0.06
CA LEU A 72 -0.27 -15.59 -0.59
C LEU A 72 -0.07 -14.63 -1.75
N LEU A 73 -1.05 -14.48 -2.64
CA LEU A 73 -1.02 -13.50 -3.73
C LEU A 73 -1.05 -12.06 -3.20
N ASN A 74 -1.82 -11.79 -2.14
CA ASN A 74 -1.77 -10.48 -1.48
C ASN A 74 -0.39 -10.20 -0.88
N ASN A 75 0.19 -11.17 -0.18
CA ASN A 75 1.52 -11.05 0.41
C ASN A 75 2.61 -10.92 -0.66
N LEU A 76 2.48 -11.68 -1.75
CA LEU A 76 3.37 -11.57 -2.90
C LEU A 76 3.34 -10.16 -3.49
N GLY A 77 2.13 -9.58 -3.68
CA GLY A 77 2.00 -8.19 -4.10
C GLY A 77 2.68 -7.22 -3.14
N GLY A 78 2.56 -7.43 -1.82
CA GLY A 78 3.24 -6.62 -0.80
C GLY A 78 4.77 -6.72 -0.91
N VAL A 79 5.30 -7.93 -1.04
CA VAL A 79 6.73 -8.18 -1.20
C VAL A 79 7.25 -7.56 -2.51
N GLN A 80 6.50 -7.71 -3.61
CA GLN A 80 6.85 -7.11 -4.90
C GLN A 80 6.85 -5.57 -4.85
N GLN A 81 5.95 -4.95 -4.06
CA GLN A 81 6.03 -3.51 -3.80
C GLN A 81 7.33 -3.13 -3.08
N LEU A 82 7.74 -3.90 -2.06
CA LEU A 82 9.01 -3.66 -1.36
C LEU A 82 10.22 -3.84 -2.26
N LEU A 83 10.13 -4.70 -3.27
CA LEU A 83 11.13 -4.89 -4.33
C LEU A 83 11.01 -3.86 -5.48
N GLY A 84 10.10 -2.89 -5.40
CA GLY A 84 9.85 -1.90 -6.46
C GLY A 84 9.19 -2.46 -7.73
N LYS A 85 8.84 -3.73 -7.76
CA LYS A 85 8.17 -4.43 -8.88
C LYS A 85 6.69 -4.09 -8.92
N LYS A 86 6.38 -2.82 -9.22
CA LYS A 86 5.03 -2.24 -9.06
C LYS A 86 3.99 -2.93 -9.96
N GLU A 87 4.35 -3.26 -11.18
CA GLU A 87 3.48 -3.93 -12.16
C GLU A 87 3.19 -5.37 -11.73
N ASP A 88 4.19 -6.11 -11.27
CA ASP A 88 4.03 -7.47 -10.76
C ASP A 88 3.13 -7.47 -9.51
N ALA A 89 3.28 -6.49 -8.64
CA ALA A 89 2.44 -6.33 -7.45
C ALA A 89 0.97 -6.08 -7.82
N LEU A 90 0.69 -5.22 -8.81
CA LEU A 90 -0.66 -4.98 -9.32
C LEU A 90 -1.28 -6.25 -9.91
N ASP A 91 -0.47 -7.05 -10.63
CA ASP A 91 -0.91 -8.34 -11.18
C ASP A 91 -1.24 -9.34 -10.05
N SER A 92 -0.37 -9.45 -9.05
CA SER A 92 -0.58 -10.33 -7.89
C SER A 92 -1.85 -9.97 -7.12
N TYR A 93 -2.08 -8.68 -6.83
CA TYR A 93 -3.32 -8.22 -6.20
C TYR A 93 -4.55 -8.49 -7.09
N SER A 94 -4.43 -8.30 -8.40
CA SER A 94 -5.53 -8.53 -9.34
C SER A 94 -5.88 -10.01 -9.44
N LYS A 95 -4.88 -10.91 -9.43
CA LYS A 95 -5.09 -12.36 -9.36
C LYS A 95 -5.79 -12.77 -8.05
N ALA A 96 -5.41 -12.18 -6.93
CA ALA A 96 -6.09 -12.42 -5.65
C ALA A 96 -7.55 -11.96 -5.70
N LEU A 97 -7.82 -10.76 -6.21
CA LEU A 97 -9.18 -10.20 -6.32
C LEU A 97 -10.05 -10.92 -7.37
N LYS A 98 -9.44 -11.54 -8.39
CA LYS A 98 -10.18 -12.42 -9.32
C LYS A 98 -10.74 -13.65 -8.60
N ARG A 99 -10.02 -14.18 -7.60
CA ARG A 99 -10.46 -15.34 -6.80
C ARG A 99 -11.44 -14.93 -5.70
N GLN A 100 -11.19 -13.80 -5.05
CA GLN A 100 -12.03 -13.25 -3.99
C GLN A 100 -12.27 -11.75 -4.22
N PRO A 101 -13.31 -11.42 -5.01
CA PRO A 101 -13.61 -10.02 -5.37
C PRO A 101 -13.88 -9.12 -4.15
N ASP A 102 -14.33 -9.69 -3.05
CA ASP A 102 -14.74 -8.97 -1.84
C ASP A 102 -13.62 -8.82 -0.81
N ASN A 103 -12.39 -9.22 -1.10
CA ASN A 103 -11.27 -9.06 -0.19
C ASN A 103 -10.88 -7.59 -0.04
N ALA A 104 -11.34 -6.96 1.05
CA ALA A 104 -11.13 -5.54 1.31
C ALA A 104 -9.64 -5.18 1.47
N THR A 105 -8.85 -6.03 2.15
CA THR A 105 -7.41 -5.80 2.36
C THR A 105 -6.66 -5.75 1.03
N THR A 106 -6.87 -6.74 0.18
CA THR A 106 -6.21 -6.79 -1.13
C THR A 106 -6.64 -5.64 -2.03
N ARG A 107 -7.94 -5.29 -2.04
CA ARG A 107 -8.46 -4.15 -2.78
C ARG A 107 -7.85 -2.84 -2.31
N PHE A 108 -7.74 -2.65 -1.00
CA PHE A 108 -7.11 -1.46 -0.43
C PHE A 108 -5.63 -1.36 -0.80
N ASN A 109 -4.88 -2.47 -0.72
CA ASN A 109 -3.47 -2.50 -1.12
C ASN A 109 -3.30 -2.14 -2.59
N ARG A 110 -4.15 -2.69 -3.48
CA ARG A 110 -4.13 -2.37 -4.90
C ARG A 110 -4.48 -0.91 -5.17
N ALA A 111 -5.51 -0.38 -4.51
CA ALA A 111 -5.90 1.02 -4.62
C ALA A 111 -4.77 1.97 -4.24
N ARG A 112 -4.09 1.68 -3.12
CA ARG A 112 -2.92 2.46 -2.70
C ARG A 112 -1.80 2.41 -3.73
N LEU A 113 -1.51 1.25 -4.29
CA LEU A 113 -0.48 1.11 -5.31
C LEU A 113 -0.86 1.84 -6.61
N TYR A 114 -2.13 1.81 -7.02
CA TYR A 114 -2.63 2.63 -8.12
C TYR A 114 -2.41 4.13 -7.86
N ALA A 115 -2.75 4.62 -6.66
CA ALA A 115 -2.54 6.01 -6.29
C ALA A 115 -1.05 6.39 -6.32
N LEU A 116 -0.17 5.56 -5.77
CA LEU A 116 1.28 5.76 -5.76
C LEU A 116 1.90 5.74 -7.17
N THR A 117 1.28 5.04 -8.11
CA THR A 117 1.75 4.97 -9.51
C THR A 117 1.06 5.97 -10.44
N GLY A 118 0.34 6.95 -9.88
CA GLY A 118 -0.38 7.97 -10.65
C GLY A 118 -1.64 7.47 -11.36
N LYS A 119 -2.04 6.22 -11.17
CA LYS A 119 -3.24 5.63 -11.76
C LYS A 119 -4.49 5.98 -10.93
N HIS A 120 -4.72 7.29 -10.71
CA HIS A 120 -5.72 7.79 -9.74
C HIS A 120 -7.15 7.35 -10.06
N ASN A 121 -7.55 7.25 -11.34
CA ASN A 121 -8.87 6.74 -11.71
C ASN A 121 -9.08 5.29 -11.25
N ALA A 122 -8.08 4.42 -11.41
CA ALA A 122 -8.15 3.04 -10.94
C ALA A 122 -8.18 2.96 -9.41
N ALA A 123 -7.41 3.82 -8.72
CA ALA A 123 -7.45 3.94 -7.26
C ALA A 123 -8.85 4.33 -6.77
N VAL A 124 -9.45 5.36 -7.36
CA VAL A 124 -10.83 5.82 -7.04
C VAL A 124 -11.84 4.71 -7.24
N THR A 125 -11.73 3.92 -8.30
CA THR A 125 -12.62 2.78 -8.55
C THR A 125 -12.54 1.76 -7.40
N ASP A 126 -11.33 1.36 -7.00
CA ASP A 126 -11.15 0.39 -5.91
C ASP A 126 -11.60 0.98 -4.54
N TYR A 127 -11.27 2.24 -4.23
CA TYR A 127 -11.76 2.90 -3.02
C TYR A 127 -13.29 3.02 -3.00
N SER A 128 -13.93 3.30 -4.13
CA SER A 128 -15.40 3.39 -4.22
C SER A 128 -16.08 2.07 -3.91
N LEU A 129 -15.51 0.95 -4.36
CA LEU A 129 -16.00 -0.38 -4.01
C LEU A 129 -15.83 -0.70 -2.52
N LEU A 130 -14.75 -0.22 -1.89
CA LEU A 130 -14.54 -0.35 -0.44
C LEU A 130 -15.53 0.51 0.35
N ILE A 131 -15.76 1.76 -0.08
CA ILE A 131 -16.69 2.69 0.56
C ILE A 131 -18.13 2.20 0.42
N ALA A 132 -18.50 1.57 -0.69
CA ALA A 132 -19.83 0.98 -0.87
C ALA A 132 -20.14 -0.08 0.20
N LYS A 133 -19.12 -0.77 0.75
CA LYS A 133 -19.25 -1.75 1.83
C LYS A 133 -19.06 -1.17 3.23
N ALA A 134 -18.33 -0.08 3.35
CA ALA A 134 -18.03 0.63 4.59
C ALA A 134 -18.11 2.14 4.38
N PRO A 135 -19.34 2.72 4.28
CA PRO A 135 -19.55 4.12 3.86
C PRO A 135 -18.91 5.16 4.78
N SER A 136 -18.75 4.85 6.06
CA SER A 136 -18.17 5.75 7.07
C SER A 136 -16.67 5.49 7.34
N ASN A 137 -16.03 4.61 6.57
CA ASN A 137 -14.61 4.31 6.81
C ASN A 137 -13.74 5.52 6.43
N GLU A 138 -13.26 6.21 7.45
CA GLU A 138 -12.45 7.43 7.34
C GLU A 138 -11.21 7.24 6.46
N LEU A 139 -10.54 6.07 6.56
CA LEU A 139 -9.34 5.80 5.79
C LEU A 139 -9.64 5.72 4.29
N TYR A 140 -10.71 5.04 3.90
CA TYR A 140 -11.07 4.87 2.49
C TYR A 140 -11.53 6.20 1.87
N LEU A 141 -12.37 6.93 2.59
CA LEU A 141 -12.83 8.27 2.17
C LEU A 141 -11.66 9.23 2.01
N TYR A 142 -10.77 9.29 3.00
CA TYR A 142 -9.59 10.16 2.95
C TYR A 142 -8.68 9.83 1.75
N GLN A 143 -8.37 8.55 1.52
CA GLN A 143 -7.50 8.15 0.41
C GLN A 143 -8.14 8.43 -0.96
N ARG A 144 -9.47 8.29 -1.06
CA ARG A 144 -10.20 8.66 -2.28
C ARG A 144 -10.19 10.18 -2.49
N ALA A 145 -10.40 10.96 -1.43
CA ALA A 145 -10.30 12.41 -1.48
C ALA A 145 -8.91 12.88 -1.96
N MET A 146 -7.82 12.27 -1.46
CA MET A 146 -6.46 12.57 -1.92
C MET A 146 -6.31 12.27 -3.42
N SER A 147 -6.85 11.14 -3.89
CA SER A 147 -6.83 10.78 -5.32
C SER A 147 -7.61 11.79 -6.16
N TYR A 148 -8.78 12.25 -5.69
CA TYR A 148 -9.56 13.29 -6.35
C TYR A 148 -8.82 14.63 -6.40
N MET A 149 -8.13 15.04 -5.33
CA MET A 149 -7.34 16.26 -5.32
C MET A 149 -6.22 16.24 -6.37
N LEU A 150 -5.53 15.10 -6.52
CA LEU A 150 -4.49 14.95 -7.54
C LEU A 150 -5.05 15.00 -8.98
N MET A 151 -6.32 14.63 -9.15
CA MET A 151 -7.06 14.82 -10.42
C MET A 151 -7.72 16.19 -10.56
N ARG A 152 -7.51 17.10 -9.60
CA ARG A 152 -8.17 18.42 -9.51
C ARG A 152 -9.71 18.37 -9.43
N GLN A 153 -10.25 17.23 -8.99
CA GLN A 153 -11.69 17.04 -8.77
C GLN A 153 -12.04 17.44 -7.33
N TYR A 154 -11.88 18.73 -7.04
CA TYR A 154 -11.92 19.26 -5.67
C TYR A 154 -13.26 19.10 -4.99
N ASP A 155 -14.38 19.18 -5.73
CA ASP A 155 -15.72 19.05 -5.15
C ASP A 155 -16.00 17.61 -4.71
N LEU A 156 -15.47 16.61 -5.43
CA LEU A 156 -15.56 15.22 -5.03
C LEU A 156 -14.67 14.92 -3.80
N ALA A 157 -13.47 15.54 -3.75
CA ALA A 157 -12.62 15.46 -2.58
C ALA A 157 -13.29 16.05 -1.34
N GLU A 158 -13.93 17.23 -1.49
CA GLU A 158 -14.67 17.90 -0.42
C GLU A 158 -15.83 17.05 0.08
N HIS A 159 -16.58 16.43 -0.82
CA HIS A 159 -17.68 15.53 -0.46
C HIS A 159 -17.21 14.39 0.45
N ASP A 160 -16.09 13.73 0.10
CA ASP A 160 -15.54 12.66 0.91
C ASP A 160 -15.07 13.15 2.29
N LEU A 161 -14.37 14.29 2.33
CA LEU A 161 -13.92 14.90 3.59
C LEU A 161 -15.11 15.33 4.48
N LYS A 162 -16.17 15.87 3.88
CA LYS A 162 -17.40 16.21 4.57
C LYS A 162 -18.06 15.00 5.18
N THR A 163 -18.14 13.90 4.43
CA THR A 163 -18.66 12.62 4.94
C THR A 163 -17.86 12.13 6.18
N ILE A 164 -16.53 12.31 6.19
CA ILE A 164 -15.74 11.99 7.39
C ILE A 164 -16.18 12.87 8.57
N VAL A 165 -16.30 14.18 8.37
CA VAL A 165 -16.68 15.11 9.44
C VAL A 165 -18.10 14.86 9.96
N GLU A 166 -19.04 14.49 9.10
CA GLU A 166 -20.42 14.14 9.49
C GLU A 166 -20.45 12.92 10.42
N HIS A 167 -19.55 11.96 10.25
CA HIS A 167 -19.43 10.79 11.11
C HIS A 167 -18.53 11.01 12.33
N ASN A 168 -17.49 11.83 12.18
CA ASN A 168 -16.52 12.15 13.21
C ASN A 168 -16.11 13.63 13.11
N GLY A 169 -16.85 14.51 13.77
CA GLY A 169 -16.62 15.95 13.75
C GLY A 169 -15.23 16.38 14.26
N GLU A 170 -14.58 15.54 15.05
CA GLU A 170 -13.24 15.80 15.59
C GLU A 170 -12.11 15.14 14.77
N SER A 171 -12.42 14.58 13.60
CA SER A 171 -11.41 13.93 12.76
C SER A 171 -10.29 14.90 12.38
N LEU A 172 -9.12 14.70 12.99
CA LEU A 172 -7.91 15.46 12.68
C LEU A 172 -7.39 15.14 11.26
N LYS A 173 -7.65 13.92 10.79
CA LYS A 173 -7.32 13.53 9.41
C LYS A 173 -8.16 14.28 8.39
N ALA A 174 -9.47 14.43 8.63
CA ALA A 174 -10.33 15.24 7.77
C ALA A 174 -9.89 16.71 7.76
N ARG A 175 -9.53 17.28 8.92
CA ARG A 175 -9.01 18.65 9.01
C ARG A 175 -7.71 18.82 8.21
N LEU A 176 -6.77 17.85 8.31
CA LEU A 176 -5.57 17.83 7.48
C LEU A 176 -5.92 17.79 5.98
N GLY A 177 -6.87 16.93 5.60
CA GLY A 177 -7.39 16.85 4.24
C GLY A 177 -7.98 18.20 3.75
N TYR A 178 -8.75 18.87 4.58
CA TYR A 178 -9.27 20.22 4.27
C TYR A 178 -8.15 21.25 4.10
N GLY A 179 -7.15 21.25 4.95
CA GLY A 179 -5.98 22.15 4.80
C GLY A 179 -5.27 21.94 3.46
N LEU A 180 -5.08 20.67 3.05
CA LEU A 180 -4.50 20.33 1.76
C LEU A 180 -5.43 20.71 0.59
N LEU A 181 -6.74 20.51 0.73
CA LEU A 181 -7.73 20.87 -0.29
C LEU A 181 -7.78 22.40 -0.52
N GLU A 182 -7.83 23.18 0.55
CA GLU A 182 -7.84 24.64 0.46
C GLU A 182 -6.51 25.17 -0.11
N THR A 183 -5.39 24.52 0.21
CA THR A 183 -4.09 24.79 -0.43
C THR A 183 -4.17 24.54 -1.94
N ALA A 184 -4.70 23.41 -2.37
CA ALA A 184 -4.82 23.04 -3.79
C ALA A 184 -5.78 23.95 -4.57
N ARG A 185 -6.81 24.49 -3.89
CA ARG A 185 -7.75 25.49 -4.44
C ARG A 185 -7.17 26.91 -4.49
N GLY A 186 -6.01 27.14 -3.87
CA GLY A 186 -5.43 28.48 -3.75
C GLY A 186 -6.05 29.34 -2.65
N ARG A 187 -6.88 28.78 -1.78
CA ARG A 187 -7.51 29.48 -0.64
C ARG A 187 -6.57 29.49 0.57
N TYR A 188 -5.44 30.12 0.40
CA TYR A 188 -4.30 30.01 1.33
C TYR A 188 -4.58 30.50 2.74
N ASN A 189 -5.39 31.55 2.93
CA ASN A 189 -5.71 32.05 4.26
C ASN A 189 -6.54 31.05 5.07
N GLU A 190 -7.45 30.33 4.41
CA GLU A 190 -8.25 29.30 5.06
C GLU A 190 -7.39 28.06 5.39
N ALA A 191 -6.55 27.65 4.44
CA ALA A 191 -5.59 26.58 4.68
C ALA A 191 -4.66 26.89 5.88
N GLU A 192 -4.16 28.13 5.99
CA GLU A 192 -3.30 28.56 7.09
C GLU A 192 -4.00 28.44 8.44
N ARG A 193 -5.23 28.92 8.58
CA ARG A 193 -6.02 28.77 9.82
C ARG A 193 -6.16 27.31 10.24
N ILE A 194 -6.43 26.44 9.26
CA ILE A 194 -6.56 24.99 9.51
C ILE A 194 -5.23 24.40 9.99
N PHE A 195 -4.13 24.70 9.31
CA PHE A 195 -2.81 24.17 9.70
C PHE A 195 -2.32 24.72 11.03
N ASP A 196 -2.55 25.98 11.35
CA ASP A 196 -2.18 26.57 12.64
C ASP A 196 -2.93 25.92 13.81
N TYR A 197 -4.23 25.65 13.60
CA TYR A 197 -4.99 24.83 14.55
C TYR A 197 -4.39 23.43 14.73
N LEU A 198 -4.08 22.75 13.61
CA LEU A 198 -3.52 21.40 13.64
C LEU A 198 -2.15 21.36 14.31
N VAL A 199 -1.26 22.31 14.06
CA VAL A 199 0.05 22.41 14.71
C VAL A 199 -0.11 22.58 16.23
N THR A 200 -1.11 23.34 16.67
CA THR A 200 -1.40 23.51 18.11
C THR A 200 -1.88 22.20 18.75
N LYS A 201 -2.70 21.42 18.05
CA LYS A 201 -3.28 20.16 18.54
C LYS A 201 -2.38 18.94 18.37
N LEU A 202 -1.55 18.94 17.34
CA LEU A 202 -0.74 17.80 16.89
C LEU A 202 0.73 18.23 16.71
N SER A 203 1.30 18.94 17.66
CA SER A 203 2.67 19.48 17.60
C SER A 203 3.77 18.42 17.39
N THR A 204 3.46 17.14 17.56
CA THR A 204 4.38 16.00 17.37
C THR A 204 4.06 15.15 16.12
N ASN A 205 3.13 15.60 15.29
CA ASN A 205 2.75 14.88 14.06
C ASN A 205 3.47 15.47 12.84
N ALA A 206 4.34 14.70 12.22
CA ALA A 206 5.12 15.11 11.05
C ALA A 206 4.24 15.50 9.84
N ASP A 207 3.11 14.82 9.61
CA ASP A 207 2.23 15.05 8.46
C ASP A 207 1.61 16.45 8.48
N VAL A 208 1.39 17.03 9.67
CA VAL A 208 0.84 18.38 9.83
C VAL A 208 1.85 19.41 9.34
N TYR A 209 3.10 19.27 9.72
CA TYR A 209 4.17 20.16 9.26
C TYR A 209 4.47 19.98 7.77
N GLU A 210 4.45 18.75 7.27
CA GLU A 210 4.55 18.50 5.82
C GLU A 210 3.42 19.19 5.07
N GLY A 211 2.17 19.07 5.56
CA GLY A 211 1.01 19.73 4.96
C GLY A 211 1.15 21.24 4.93
N ARG A 212 1.58 21.86 6.06
CA ARG A 212 1.78 23.31 6.13
C ARG A 212 2.98 23.78 5.29
N ALA A 213 4.04 22.97 5.18
CA ALA A 213 5.15 23.24 4.27
C ALA A 213 4.67 23.32 2.80
N ARG A 214 3.76 22.45 2.38
CA ARG A 214 3.15 22.50 1.05
C ARG A 214 2.34 23.79 0.83
N LEU A 215 1.60 24.25 1.84
CA LEU A 215 0.92 25.54 1.81
C LEU A 215 1.92 26.70 1.61
N TYR A 216 2.98 26.74 2.43
CA TYR A 216 3.98 27.79 2.32
C TYR A 216 4.74 27.75 0.98
N LEU A 217 5.01 26.56 0.45
CA LEU A 217 5.59 26.40 -0.88
C LEU A 217 4.66 26.94 -1.97
N ALA A 218 3.37 26.62 -1.91
CA ALA A 218 2.35 27.16 -2.83
C ALA A 218 2.25 28.70 -2.79
N ARG A 219 2.46 29.29 -1.61
CA ARG A 219 2.54 30.76 -1.40
C ARG A 219 3.91 31.35 -1.75
N ARG A 220 4.86 30.56 -2.24
CA ARG A 220 6.25 30.96 -2.50
C ARG A 220 7.03 31.42 -1.26
N MET A 221 6.56 31.06 -0.06
CA MET A 221 7.17 31.38 1.24
C MET A 221 8.17 30.29 1.63
N LYS A 222 9.22 30.08 0.81
CA LYS A 222 10.12 28.94 0.85
C LYS A 222 10.84 28.81 2.19
N GLY A 223 11.21 29.91 2.86
CA GLY A 223 11.87 29.86 4.19
C GLY A 223 10.97 29.29 5.28
N TYR A 224 9.68 29.61 5.26
CA TYR A 224 8.70 29.02 6.18
C TYR A 224 8.45 27.54 5.83
N ALA A 225 8.38 27.21 4.55
CA ALA A 225 8.26 25.84 4.09
C ALA A 225 9.45 24.98 4.57
N LEU A 226 10.68 25.49 4.48
CA LEU A 226 11.87 24.77 4.94
C LEU A 226 11.83 24.53 6.45
N ARG A 227 11.45 25.53 7.25
CA ARG A 227 11.33 25.37 8.70
C ARG A 227 10.35 24.26 9.09
N ASP A 228 9.20 24.22 8.46
CA ASP A 228 8.22 23.16 8.72
C ASP A 228 8.73 21.80 8.23
N MET A 229 9.46 21.74 7.14
CA MET A 229 10.09 20.51 6.69
C MET A 229 11.16 20.01 7.64
N GLU A 230 11.99 20.88 8.19
CA GLU A 230 12.99 20.52 9.22
C GLU A 230 12.30 19.93 10.45
N LYS A 231 11.18 20.54 10.88
CA LYS A 231 10.39 20.01 11.98
C LYS A 231 9.77 18.63 11.66
N ALA A 232 9.23 18.45 10.45
CA ALA A 232 8.74 17.14 10.02
C ALA A 232 9.86 16.08 10.00
N PHE A 233 11.07 16.46 9.60
CA PHE A 233 12.25 15.59 9.64
C PHE A 233 12.64 15.20 11.06
N GLU A 234 12.72 16.16 11.98
CA GLU A 234 12.98 15.90 13.38
C GLU A 234 11.98 14.88 13.96
N LEU A 235 10.70 15.08 13.67
CA LEU A 235 9.61 14.22 14.14
C LEU A 235 9.63 12.83 13.49
N SER A 236 10.21 12.69 12.31
CA SER A 236 10.38 11.38 11.63
C SER A 236 11.45 10.49 12.29
N LYS A 237 12.16 11.00 13.29
CA LYS A 237 13.20 10.28 14.05
C LYS A 237 14.28 9.65 13.16
N GLY A 238 14.71 10.36 12.14
CA GLY A 238 15.74 9.92 11.22
C GLY A 238 15.28 8.87 10.18
N LYS A 239 13.98 8.64 10.06
CA LYS A 239 13.38 7.74 9.06
C LYS A 239 12.43 8.52 8.13
N PRO A 240 12.95 9.49 7.36
CA PRO A 240 12.11 10.26 6.45
C PRO A 240 11.59 9.36 5.32
N SER A 241 10.37 9.65 4.85
CA SER A 241 9.87 9.00 3.65
C SER A 241 10.54 9.57 2.39
N PRO A 242 10.64 8.81 1.30
CA PRO A 242 11.12 9.35 0.02
C PRO A 242 10.32 10.59 -0.44
N THR A 243 9.02 10.64 -0.15
CA THR A 243 8.16 11.79 -0.47
C THR A 243 8.58 13.03 0.32
N LEU A 244 8.88 12.87 1.62
CA LEU A 244 9.34 13.96 2.48
C LEU A 244 10.68 14.51 1.99
N LEU A 245 11.63 13.63 1.61
CA LEU A 245 12.92 14.02 1.03
C LEU A 245 12.77 14.79 -0.27
N ARG A 246 11.92 14.32 -1.18
CA ARG A 246 11.66 14.99 -2.46
C ARG A 246 11.04 16.38 -2.27
N LEU A 247 10.11 16.53 -1.33
CA LEU A 247 9.52 17.83 -1.03
C LEU A 247 10.57 18.80 -0.45
N ARG A 248 11.45 18.34 0.44
CA ARG A 248 12.54 19.18 0.96
C ARG A 248 13.54 19.56 -0.14
N ALA A 249 13.85 18.63 -1.03
CA ALA A 249 14.71 18.91 -2.18
C ALA A 249 14.11 20.01 -3.08
N GLU A 250 12.81 19.96 -3.38
CA GLU A 250 12.11 21.00 -4.13
C GLU A 250 12.20 22.38 -3.46
N ILE A 251 12.07 22.43 -2.14
CA ILE A 251 12.18 23.67 -1.36
C ILE A 251 13.61 24.20 -1.41
N ASN A 252 14.62 23.34 -1.18
CA ASN A 252 16.03 23.69 -1.19
C ASN A 252 16.48 24.18 -2.57
N GLU A 253 16.08 23.49 -3.63
CA GLU A 253 16.33 23.93 -5.01
C GLU A 253 15.73 25.33 -5.25
N GLY A 254 14.50 25.53 -4.79
CA GLY A 254 13.83 26.81 -4.89
C GLY A 254 14.49 27.92 -4.06
N LEU A 255 15.28 27.61 -3.05
CA LEU A 255 16.09 28.54 -2.26
C LEU A 255 17.49 28.76 -2.85
N GLY A 256 17.88 27.99 -3.89
CA GLY A 256 19.21 28.02 -4.50
C GLY A 256 20.21 27.08 -3.86
N ASP A 257 19.84 26.32 -2.82
CA ASP A 257 20.69 25.29 -2.21
C ASP A 257 20.58 23.97 -2.97
N LYS A 258 21.26 23.96 -4.12
CA LYS A 258 21.32 22.77 -5.00
C LYS A 258 21.99 21.58 -4.33
N HIS A 259 22.98 21.84 -3.46
CA HIS A 259 23.71 20.77 -2.80
C HIS A 259 22.81 19.96 -1.85
N SER A 260 22.05 20.63 -0.99
CA SER A 260 21.07 19.98 -0.11
C SER A 260 19.96 19.30 -0.91
N ALA A 261 19.48 19.91 -1.99
CA ALA A 261 18.49 19.32 -2.86
C ALA A 261 18.97 18.00 -3.49
N GLU A 262 20.16 17.97 -4.08
CA GLU A 262 20.75 16.76 -4.65
C GLU A 262 21.00 15.66 -3.60
N LYS A 263 21.43 16.05 -2.39
CA LYS A 263 21.60 15.11 -1.27
C LYS A 263 20.28 14.42 -0.91
N ASP A 264 19.21 15.20 -0.80
CA ASP A 264 17.88 14.67 -0.47
C ASP A 264 17.33 13.77 -1.59
N LEU A 265 17.54 14.15 -2.85
CA LEU A 265 17.11 13.31 -3.99
C LEU A 265 17.86 11.99 -4.02
N ARG A 266 19.20 12.00 -3.82
CA ARG A 266 19.98 10.77 -3.73
C ARG A 266 19.51 9.87 -2.59
N HIS A 267 19.28 10.45 -1.41
CA HIS A 267 18.78 9.69 -0.27
C HIS A 267 17.37 9.12 -0.52
N ALA A 268 16.48 9.86 -1.19
CA ALA A 268 15.18 9.34 -1.60
C ALA A 268 15.32 8.14 -2.55
N GLU A 269 16.22 8.24 -3.54
CA GLU A 269 16.52 7.15 -4.46
C GLU A 269 17.15 5.94 -3.79
N GLU A 270 18.05 6.14 -2.82
CA GLU A 270 18.65 5.07 -2.02
C GLU A 270 17.60 4.34 -1.19
N LEU A 271 16.69 5.06 -0.54
CA LEU A 271 15.58 4.46 0.18
C LEU A 271 14.68 3.67 -0.77
N GLU A 272 14.35 4.22 -1.93
CA GLU A 272 13.56 3.50 -2.94
C GLU A 272 14.30 2.25 -3.45
N LYS A 273 15.63 2.29 -3.63
CA LYS A 273 16.46 1.14 -4.01
C LYS A 273 16.63 0.12 -2.88
N HIS A 274 16.72 0.58 -1.62
CA HIS A 274 16.77 -0.33 -0.46
C HIS A 274 15.48 -1.14 -0.29
N TYR A 275 14.37 -0.64 -0.81
CA TYR A 275 13.15 -1.42 -0.99
C TYR A 275 13.20 -2.31 -2.25
N LEU A 276 14.25 -2.17 -3.09
CA LEU A 276 14.47 -2.92 -4.34
C LEU A 276 15.49 -4.06 -4.22
N ASN A 277 16.33 -4.07 -3.16
CA ASN A 277 17.32 -5.11 -2.86
C ASN A 277 16.93 -5.92 -1.62
#